data_ff602a0beb70ce5a681c110c5bfc0b18
#
_entry.id   ff602a0beb70ce5a681c110c5bfc0b18
#
_cell.length_a   1.000
_cell.length_b   1.000
_cell.length_c   1.000
_cell.angle_alpha   90.00
_cell.angle_beta   90.00
_cell.angle_gamma   90.00
#
_symmetry.space_group_name_H-M   'P 1'
#
loop_
_entity.id
_entity.type
_entity.pdbx_description
1 polymer ?
#
loop_
_entity_poly.entity_id
_entity_poly.type
_entity_poly.pdbx_seq_one_letter_code
_entity_poly.pdbx_strand_id
1 'polypeptide(L)'
;GLAKAKNLGKPMRSYFAASKVEAKRVLKEFRVSSENLIDVGSQITAKHYVEGQFVDVSGVSIGKGFAGAMKRHNFGGLRASHGVSISHRSHGSTGQCQDPGRVFKGKKMAGHMGSRKVTTQNLEVVSTDEETGLILVRGAVPGARGGWVTISDAVKKPANKDAPMPASLKEKSPESVEKKQPEVRTPVTESSASEKVKDDES
;
A
#
# COMPACT_ATOMS: atom_id res chain seq x y z
N GLY A 1 -4.73 8.55 2.39
CA GLY A 1 -5.89 9.38 2.65
C GLY A 1 -6.50 9.10 4.01
N LEU A 2 -7.18 10.08 4.58
CA LEU A 2 -7.86 9.98 5.87
C LEU A 2 -9.09 9.06 5.78
N ALA A 3 -9.34 8.31 6.83
CA ALA A 3 -10.54 7.48 6.99
C ALA A 3 -11.45 8.07 8.07
N LYS A 4 -12.76 8.00 7.86
CA LYS A 4 -13.71 8.34 8.93
C LYS A 4 -13.69 7.22 9.99
N ALA A 5 -13.53 7.57 11.26
CA ALA A 5 -13.44 6.60 12.37
C ALA A 5 -14.65 5.63 12.43
N LYS A 6 -15.85 6.10 12.03
CA LYS A 6 -17.06 5.27 11.98
C LYS A 6 -16.97 4.09 10.98
N ASN A 7 -16.13 4.21 9.94
CA ASN A 7 -15.97 3.19 8.90
C ASN A 7 -14.89 2.17 9.24
N LEU A 8 -14.22 2.32 10.38
CA LEU A 8 -13.17 1.42 10.84
C LEU A 8 -13.69 0.48 11.93
N GLY A 9 -13.29 -0.78 11.86
CA GLY A 9 -13.55 -1.75 12.93
C GLY A 9 -12.81 -1.36 14.24
N LYS A 10 -13.29 -1.88 15.37
CA LYS A 10 -12.71 -1.63 16.70
C LYS A 10 -11.20 -1.90 16.76
N PRO A 11 -10.65 -3.00 16.22
CA PRO A 11 -9.20 -3.26 16.25
C PRO A 11 -8.37 -2.16 15.59
N MET A 12 -8.80 -1.70 14.41
CA MET A 12 -8.09 -0.66 13.67
C MET A 12 -8.16 0.70 14.38
N ARG A 13 -9.30 1.03 15.00
CA ARG A 13 -9.42 2.25 15.82
C ARG A 13 -8.46 2.25 16.99
N SER A 14 -8.38 1.12 17.72
CA SER A 14 -7.45 0.96 18.83
C SER A 14 -5.98 1.05 18.38
N TYR A 15 -5.65 0.48 17.23
CA TYR A 15 -4.30 0.55 16.65
C TYR A 15 -3.87 2.00 16.37
N PHE A 16 -4.72 2.79 15.69
CA PHE A 16 -4.43 4.20 15.42
C PHE A 16 -4.38 5.05 16.69
N ALA A 17 -5.25 4.77 17.67
CA ALA A 17 -5.25 5.46 18.95
C ALA A 17 -3.96 5.20 19.76
N ALA A 18 -3.50 3.95 19.81
CA ALA A 18 -2.24 3.58 20.45
C ALA A 18 -1.04 4.27 19.81
N SER A 19 -1.03 4.39 18.49
CA SER A 19 0.01 5.08 17.73
C SER A 19 -0.13 6.62 17.74
N LYS A 20 -1.20 7.18 18.33
CA LYS A 20 -1.52 8.62 18.34
C LYS A 20 -1.53 9.25 16.93
N VAL A 21 -2.00 8.51 15.94
CA VAL A 21 -2.05 8.91 14.53
C VAL A 21 -3.50 8.94 14.07
N GLU A 22 -3.83 9.88 13.19
CA GLU A 22 -5.13 9.92 12.54
C GLU A 22 -5.40 8.66 11.71
N ALA A 23 -6.66 8.24 11.70
CA ALA A 23 -7.08 7.05 10.98
C ALA A 23 -6.82 7.15 9.46
N LYS A 24 -6.14 6.17 8.90
CA LYS A 24 -5.77 6.10 7.47
C LYS A 24 -6.59 5.03 6.74
N ARG A 25 -6.83 5.24 5.44
CA ARG A 25 -7.63 4.32 4.59
C ARG A 25 -6.87 3.05 4.22
N VAL A 26 -5.56 3.14 4.05
CA VAL A 26 -4.70 2.03 3.61
C VAL A 26 -3.46 1.99 4.49
N LEU A 27 -3.11 0.80 4.94
CA LEU A 27 -1.86 0.49 5.61
C LEU A 27 -1.02 -0.39 4.70
N LYS A 28 0.29 -0.15 4.67
CA LYS A 28 1.24 -0.95 3.92
C LYS A 28 2.53 -1.08 4.72
N GLU A 29 3.05 -2.29 4.77
CA GLU A 29 4.32 -2.61 5.42
C GLU A 29 5.45 -2.62 4.39
N PHE A 30 6.59 -2.04 4.77
CA PHE A 30 7.83 -2.07 4.02
C PHE A 30 8.91 -2.63 4.92
N ARG A 31 9.76 -3.49 4.35
CA ARG A 31 10.96 -3.98 5.06
C ARG A 31 12.08 -2.99 4.85
N VAL A 32 12.63 -2.49 5.93
CA VAL A 32 13.76 -1.55 5.95
C VAL A 32 14.83 -2.08 6.92
N SER A 33 16.08 -1.63 6.75
CA SER A 33 17.15 -1.92 7.70
C SER A 33 16.88 -1.23 9.04
N SER A 34 17.43 -1.74 10.13
CA SER A 34 17.26 -1.18 11.47
C SER A 34 17.73 0.28 11.57
N GLU A 35 18.74 0.66 10.79
CA GLU A 35 19.31 2.01 10.76
C GLU A 35 18.36 3.04 10.11
N ASN A 36 17.46 2.58 9.24
CA ASN A 36 16.53 3.41 8.48
C ASN A 36 15.12 3.41 9.07
N LEU A 37 14.96 2.98 10.33
CA LEU A 37 13.67 3.07 11.02
C LEU A 37 13.31 4.52 11.31
N ILE A 38 12.05 4.84 11.08
CA ILE A 38 11.48 6.18 11.27
C ILE A 38 10.56 6.15 12.51
N ASP A 39 10.55 7.24 13.28
CA ASP A 39 9.69 7.37 14.46
C ASP A 39 8.20 7.27 14.10
N VAL A 40 7.44 6.65 15.01
CA VAL A 40 5.99 6.54 14.87
C VAL A 40 5.33 7.91 14.86
N GLY A 41 4.46 8.15 13.87
CA GLY A 41 3.77 9.42 13.68
C GLY A 41 4.47 10.42 12.77
N SER A 42 5.68 10.13 12.31
CA SER A 42 6.36 10.94 11.29
C SER A 42 5.65 10.85 9.93
N GLN A 43 5.70 11.92 9.16
CA GLN A 43 5.11 11.99 7.82
C GLN A 43 6.21 12.09 6.78
N ILE A 44 6.19 11.18 5.81
CA ILE A 44 7.11 11.19 4.65
C ILE A 44 6.48 12.08 3.59
N THR A 45 7.28 12.99 2.98
CA THR A 45 6.86 13.86 1.90
C THR A 45 7.24 13.30 0.53
N ALA A 46 6.72 13.91 -0.55
CA ALA A 46 7.06 13.53 -1.92
C ALA A 46 8.55 13.73 -2.23
N LYS A 47 9.24 14.64 -1.55
CA LYS A 47 10.70 14.85 -1.66
C LYS A 47 11.57 13.65 -1.27
N HIS A 48 10.96 12.59 -0.73
CA HIS A 48 11.67 11.32 -0.52
C HIS A 48 12.24 10.75 -1.84
N TYR A 49 11.58 11.03 -2.96
CA TYR A 49 12.05 10.64 -4.29
C TYR A 49 12.70 11.84 -4.98
N VAL A 50 13.90 11.63 -5.50
CA VAL A 50 14.70 12.66 -6.19
C VAL A 50 14.51 12.56 -7.70
N GLU A 51 14.58 13.68 -8.40
CA GLU A 51 14.51 13.72 -9.86
C GLU A 51 15.62 12.89 -10.50
N GLY A 52 15.30 12.17 -11.57
CA GLY A 52 16.21 11.24 -12.24
C GLY A 52 16.39 9.88 -11.51
N GLN A 53 15.79 9.68 -10.33
CA GLN A 53 15.82 8.39 -9.63
C GLN A 53 14.99 7.35 -10.38
N PHE A 54 15.48 6.10 -10.40
CA PHE A 54 14.71 4.98 -10.92
C PHE A 54 13.92 4.28 -9.81
N VAL A 55 12.66 4.01 -10.09
CA VAL A 55 11.74 3.39 -9.14
C VAL A 55 10.98 2.22 -9.76
N ASP A 56 10.59 1.28 -8.92
CA ASP A 56 9.70 0.17 -9.26
C ASP A 56 8.29 0.48 -8.73
N VAL A 57 7.30 0.49 -9.61
CA VAL A 57 5.91 0.80 -9.26
C VAL A 57 5.07 -0.46 -9.30
N SER A 58 4.49 -0.83 -8.17
CA SER A 58 3.61 -1.99 -8.02
C SER A 58 2.16 -1.54 -7.81
N GLY A 59 1.24 -2.13 -8.55
CA GLY A 59 -0.19 -1.87 -8.41
C GLY A 59 -1.03 -3.07 -8.77
N VAL A 60 -2.34 -2.95 -8.63
CA VAL A 60 -3.29 -3.96 -9.06
C VAL A 60 -3.75 -3.63 -10.46
N SER A 61 -3.47 -4.52 -11.42
CA SER A 61 -3.84 -4.31 -12.82
C SER A 61 -5.37 -4.25 -13.01
N ILE A 62 -5.80 -3.54 -14.05
CA ILE A 62 -7.23 -3.45 -14.41
C ILE A 62 -7.79 -4.85 -14.66
N GLY A 63 -8.92 -5.18 -14.02
CA GLY A 63 -9.62 -6.45 -14.22
C GLY A 63 -10.23 -6.52 -15.63
N LYS A 64 -10.07 -7.66 -16.28
CA LYS A 64 -10.64 -7.95 -17.60
C LYS A 64 -11.61 -9.14 -17.58
N GLY A 65 -11.99 -9.58 -16.38
CA GLY A 65 -12.90 -10.70 -16.17
C GLY A 65 -12.36 -12.04 -16.67
N PHE A 66 -13.25 -12.96 -17.01
CA PHE A 66 -12.87 -14.23 -17.63
C PHE A 66 -12.48 -13.98 -19.09
N ALA A 67 -11.29 -14.41 -19.48
CA ALA A 67 -10.74 -14.20 -20.82
C ALA A 67 -10.37 -15.53 -21.46
N GLY A 68 -10.70 -15.68 -22.75
CA GLY A 68 -10.29 -16.83 -23.55
C GLY A 68 -8.76 -16.88 -23.74
N ALA A 69 -8.27 -18.03 -24.19
CA ALA A 69 -6.83 -18.26 -24.38
C ALA A 69 -6.19 -17.27 -25.39
N MET A 70 -6.92 -16.86 -26.41
CA MET A 70 -6.45 -15.86 -27.37
C MET A 70 -6.16 -14.52 -26.67
N LYS A 71 -7.11 -13.99 -25.89
CA LYS A 71 -6.95 -12.71 -25.18
C LYS A 71 -5.95 -12.79 -24.02
N ARG A 72 -5.98 -13.91 -23.26
CA ARG A 72 -5.18 -14.08 -22.05
C ARG A 72 -3.73 -14.42 -22.33
N HIS A 73 -3.47 -15.20 -23.37
CA HIS A 73 -2.15 -15.78 -23.66
C HIS A 73 -1.68 -15.54 -25.09
N ASN A 74 -2.41 -14.76 -25.90
CA ASN A 74 -2.08 -14.46 -27.28
C ASN A 74 -2.05 -15.71 -28.21
N PHE A 75 -2.94 -16.66 -27.97
CA PHE A 75 -3.08 -17.82 -28.85
C PHE A 75 -3.67 -17.40 -30.20
N GLY A 76 -3.21 -18.02 -31.29
CA GLY A 76 -3.67 -17.71 -32.64
C GLY A 76 -5.12 -18.16 -32.94
N GLY A 77 -5.66 -19.10 -32.15
CA GLY A 77 -6.95 -19.72 -32.45
C GLY A 77 -6.85 -20.75 -33.58
N LEU A 78 -7.98 -21.13 -34.14
CA LEU A 78 -8.10 -22.03 -35.30
C LEU A 78 -8.39 -21.25 -36.58
N ARG A 79 -8.32 -21.92 -37.74
CA ARG A 79 -8.54 -21.30 -39.05
C ARG A 79 -9.96 -20.73 -39.14
N ALA A 80 -10.11 -19.62 -39.86
CA ALA A 80 -11.41 -19.01 -40.13
C ALA A 80 -12.22 -19.76 -41.24
N SER A 81 -11.54 -20.55 -42.07
CA SER A 81 -12.09 -21.30 -43.19
C SER A 81 -11.61 -22.76 -43.18
N HIS A 82 -11.67 -23.50 -44.26
CA HIS A 82 -11.28 -24.90 -44.38
C HIS A 82 -12.06 -25.84 -43.44
N GLY A 83 -13.37 -25.67 -43.39
CA GLY A 83 -14.28 -26.56 -42.67
C GLY A 83 -14.37 -26.34 -41.16
N VAL A 84 -13.65 -25.37 -40.60
CA VAL A 84 -13.81 -25.03 -39.21
C VAL A 84 -15.14 -24.29 -39.02
N SER A 85 -16.02 -24.85 -38.15
CA SER A 85 -17.33 -24.27 -37.87
C SER A 85 -17.26 -23.28 -36.71
N ILE A 86 -17.62 -23.68 -35.49
CA ILE A 86 -17.79 -22.77 -34.34
C ILE A 86 -16.53 -22.57 -33.48
N SER A 87 -15.46 -23.32 -33.75
CA SER A 87 -14.28 -23.40 -32.86
C SER A 87 -13.16 -22.40 -33.16
N HIS A 88 -13.45 -21.31 -33.86
CA HIS A 88 -12.44 -20.35 -34.33
C HIS A 88 -11.54 -19.78 -33.21
N ARG A 89 -12.08 -19.63 -32.01
CA ARG A 89 -11.36 -19.03 -30.87
C ARG A 89 -10.87 -20.05 -29.85
N SER A 90 -10.91 -21.33 -30.16
CA SER A 90 -10.42 -22.40 -29.30
C SER A 90 -8.90 -22.36 -29.15
N HIS A 91 -8.40 -22.88 -28.03
CA HIS A 91 -6.97 -22.88 -27.74
C HIS A 91 -6.20 -24.04 -28.38
N GLY A 92 -6.89 -24.95 -29.06
CA GLY A 92 -6.30 -26.12 -29.70
C GLY A 92 -6.07 -27.27 -28.72
N SER A 93 -5.11 -28.16 -29.05
CA SER A 93 -4.80 -29.32 -28.23
C SER A 93 -4.32 -28.95 -26.83
N THR A 94 -4.76 -29.71 -25.83
CA THR A 94 -4.36 -29.56 -24.44
C THR A 94 -3.19 -30.48 -24.02
N GLY A 95 -2.89 -31.48 -24.83
CA GLY A 95 -1.83 -32.46 -24.54
C GLY A 95 -1.78 -33.58 -25.55
N GLN A 96 -1.04 -34.64 -25.22
CA GLN A 96 -0.88 -35.87 -25.97
C GLN A 96 -2.05 -36.84 -25.67
N CYS A 97 -2.00 -38.05 -26.21
CA CYS A 97 -3.03 -39.07 -26.04
C CYS A 97 -2.93 -39.80 -24.66
N GLN A 98 -2.96 -41.16 -24.71
CA GLN A 98 -2.86 -42.02 -23.52
C GLN A 98 -1.56 -41.86 -22.78
N ASP A 99 -0.46 -41.53 -23.42
CA ASP A 99 0.81 -41.11 -22.82
C ASP A 99 0.99 -39.60 -22.97
N PRO A 100 1.14 -38.85 -21.86
CA PRO A 100 1.14 -39.17 -20.43
C PRO A 100 -0.25 -39.26 -19.79
N GLY A 101 -1.36 -39.27 -20.54
CA GLY A 101 -2.75 -39.39 -20.08
C GLY A 101 -3.22 -38.25 -19.18
N ARG A 102 -2.50 -37.15 -19.15
CA ARG A 102 -2.81 -35.96 -18.29
C ARG A 102 -2.45 -34.65 -19.00
N VAL A 103 -3.10 -33.59 -18.60
CA VAL A 103 -2.69 -32.22 -18.94
C VAL A 103 -1.62 -31.74 -17.98
N PHE A 104 -0.49 -31.27 -18.48
CA PHE A 104 0.60 -30.77 -17.63
C PHE A 104 0.19 -29.56 -16.82
N LYS A 105 0.72 -29.46 -15.59
CA LYS A 105 0.56 -28.27 -14.73
C LYS A 105 1.11 -27.05 -15.45
N GLY A 106 0.44 -25.90 -15.29
CA GLY A 106 0.87 -24.65 -15.93
C GLY A 106 0.46 -24.51 -17.41
N LYS A 107 -0.26 -25.48 -18.00
CA LYS A 107 -0.82 -25.33 -19.35
C LYS A 107 -1.67 -24.08 -19.46
N LYS A 108 -1.34 -23.22 -20.41
CA LYS A 108 -2.05 -21.95 -20.65
C LYS A 108 -3.47 -22.22 -21.15
N MET A 109 -4.47 -21.76 -20.41
CA MET A 109 -5.89 -21.93 -20.69
C MET A 109 -6.66 -20.64 -20.43
N ALA A 110 -7.94 -20.61 -20.83
CA ALA A 110 -8.86 -19.54 -20.46
C ALA A 110 -8.95 -19.40 -18.94
N GLY A 111 -9.28 -18.22 -18.45
CA GLY A 111 -9.45 -17.94 -17.02
C GLY A 111 -9.46 -16.46 -16.71
N HIS A 112 -9.44 -16.13 -15.43
CA HIS A 112 -9.45 -14.76 -14.96
C HIS A 112 -8.22 -13.99 -15.45
N MET A 113 -8.42 -12.79 -15.97
CA MET A 113 -7.36 -11.90 -16.45
C MET A 113 -7.46 -10.55 -15.76
N GLY A 114 -6.32 -10.00 -15.38
CA GLY A 114 -6.26 -8.74 -14.63
C GLY A 114 -6.54 -8.92 -13.14
N SER A 115 -6.79 -7.84 -12.43
CA SER A 115 -7.00 -7.77 -10.96
C SER A 115 -5.92 -8.50 -10.16
N ARG A 116 -4.69 -8.47 -10.64
CA ARG A 116 -3.52 -9.07 -9.97
C ARG A 116 -2.44 -8.03 -9.75
N LYS A 117 -1.61 -8.23 -8.74
CA LYS A 117 -0.45 -7.39 -8.51
C LYS A 117 0.53 -7.51 -9.68
N VAL A 118 0.91 -6.36 -10.24
CA VAL A 118 1.88 -6.22 -11.33
C VAL A 118 2.87 -5.13 -10.92
N THR A 119 4.14 -5.34 -11.22
CA THR A 119 5.20 -4.36 -11.00
C THR A 119 5.78 -3.93 -12.33
N THR A 120 5.80 -2.62 -12.57
CA THR A 120 6.56 -2.02 -13.67
C THR A 120 7.87 -1.53 -13.12
N GLN A 121 8.97 -2.06 -13.64
CA GLN A 121 10.31 -1.79 -13.13
C GLN A 121 11.00 -0.65 -13.89
N ASN A 122 11.96 0.01 -13.21
CA ASN A 122 12.85 1.02 -13.77
C ASN A 122 12.12 2.21 -14.40
N LEU A 123 11.08 2.71 -13.75
CA LEU A 123 10.46 3.98 -14.14
C LEU A 123 11.30 5.14 -13.58
N GLU A 124 11.50 6.19 -14.38
CA GLU A 124 12.24 7.37 -14.00
C GLU A 124 11.32 8.40 -13.34
N VAL A 125 11.74 8.95 -12.20
CA VAL A 125 11.07 10.07 -11.56
C VAL A 125 11.47 11.35 -12.29
N VAL A 126 10.50 12.04 -12.88
CA VAL A 126 10.73 13.26 -13.66
C VAL A 126 10.78 14.48 -12.76
N SER A 127 9.83 14.58 -11.83
CA SER A 127 9.71 15.72 -10.92
C SER A 127 8.88 15.32 -9.69
N THR A 128 9.11 16.00 -8.58
CA THR A 128 8.35 15.85 -7.35
C THR A 128 7.87 17.21 -6.88
N ASP A 129 6.61 17.30 -6.46
CA ASP A 129 6.02 18.50 -5.89
C ASP A 129 5.60 18.23 -4.45
N GLU A 130 6.15 18.98 -3.52
CA GLU A 130 5.88 18.82 -2.09
C GLU A 130 4.53 19.39 -1.67
N GLU A 131 4.12 20.53 -2.24
CA GLU A 131 2.90 21.22 -1.84
C GLU A 131 1.66 20.39 -2.17
N THR A 132 1.61 19.84 -3.37
CA THR A 132 0.52 18.98 -3.82
C THR A 132 0.73 17.51 -3.50
N GLY A 133 1.95 17.12 -3.10
CA GLY A 133 2.34 15.74 -2.83
C GLY A 133 2.38 14.86 -4.08
N LEU A 134 2.71 15.44 -5.25
CA LEU A 134 2.78 14.75 -6.53
C LEU A 134 4.17 14.16 -6.77
N ILE A 135 4.20 13.00 -7.40
CA ILE A 135 5.39 12.35 -7.94
C ILE A 135 5.11 12.04 -9.41
N LEU A 136 5.82 12.70 -10.31
CA LEU A 136 5.70 12.50 -11.75
C LEU A 136 6.67 11.42 -12.21
N VAL A 137 6.15 10.36 -12.82
CA VAL A 137 6.93 9.20 -13.26
C VAL A 137 6.78 9.04 -14.76
N ARG A 138 7.89 8.80 -15.45
CA ARG A 138 7.93 8.58 -16.89
C ARG A 138 7.62 7.12 -17.22
N GLY A 139 6.46 6.87 -17.84
CA GLY A 139 6.07 5.55 -18.32
C GLY A 139 4.71 5.08 -17.81
N ALA A 140 4.46 3.78 -17.89
CA ALA A 140 3.18 3.19 -17.58
C ALA A 140 3.09 2.79 -16.10
N VAL A 141 2.15 3.42 -15.38
CA VAL A 141 1.82 3.05 -14.00
C VAL A 141 0.74 1.96 -14.03
N PRO A 142 0.91 0.84 -13.29
CA PRO A 142 -0.05 -0.26 -13.32
C PRO A 142 -1.33 0.07 -12.56
N GLY A 143 -2.46 -0.32 -13.12
CA GLY A 143 -3.77 -0.20 -12.48
C GLY A 143 -4.71 0.80 -13.12
N ALA A 144 -5.86 1.01 -12.48
CA ALA A 144 -6.86 1.98 -12.88
C ALA A 144 -6.55 3.36 -12.31
N ARG A 145 -7.08 4.42 -12.92
CA ARG A 145 -7.02 5.78 -12.37
C ARG A 145 -7.65 5.81 -10.98
N GLY A 146 -7.03 6.50 -10.03
CA GLY A 146 -7.45 6.53 -8.63
C GLY A 146 -7.11 5.27 -7.83
N GLY A 147 -6.42 4.28 -8.42
CA GLY A 147 -5.93 3.09 -7.72
C GLY A 147 -4.74 3.39 -6.79
N TRP A 148 -4.53 2.50 -5.83
CA TRP A 148 -3.38 2.56 -4.94
C TRP A 148 -2.18 1.88 -5.60
N VAL A 149 -1.04 2.54 -5.58
CA VAL A 149 0.24 2.01 -6.05
C VAL A 149 1.28 2.07 -4.94
N THR A 150 2.23 1.15 -4.97
CA THR A 150 3.39 1.15 -4.10
C THR A 150 4.60 1.50 -4.93
N ILE A 151 5.36 2.49 -4.51
CA ILE A 151 6.62 2.90 -5.13
C ILE A 151 7.74 2.41 -4.22
N SER A 152 8.78 1.84 -4.80
CA SER A 152 10.01 1.42 -4.14
C SER A 152 11.19 1.70 -5.04
N ASP A 153 12.40 1.75 -4.48
CA ASP A 153 13.60 1.89 -5.27
C ASP A 153 13.74 0.77 -6.29
N ALA A 154 14.34 1.07 -7.45
CA ALA A 154 14.53 0.09 -8.50
C ALA A 154 15.55 -0.96 -8.07
N VAL A 155 15.15 -2.23 -8.12
CA VAL A 155 16.03 -3.36 -7.76
C VAL A 155 17.18 -3.54 -8.77
N LYS A 156 16.95 -3.19 -10.05
CA LYS A 156 17.90 -3.39 -11.16
C LYS A 156 18.78 -2.18 -11.48
N LYS A 157 18.55 -1.06 -10.82
CA LYS A 157 19.34 0.17 -11.00
C LYS A 157 19.97 0.56 -9.66
N PRO A 158 21.15 1.18 -9.68
CA PRO A 158 21.75 1.67 -8.44
C PRO A 158 20.87 2.72 -7.79
N ALA A 159 20.82 2.72 -6.46
CA ALA A 159 20.15 3.76 -5.70
C ALA A 159 20.83 5.12 -5.95
N ASN A 160 20.06 6.18 -6.00
CA ASN A 160 20.59 7.53 -6.09
C ASN A 160 21.28 7.90 -4.77
N LYS A 161 22.50 8.39 -4.84
CA LYS A 161 23.28 8.80 -3.66
C LYS A 161 22.69 10.05 -2.98
N ASP A 162 21.96 10.86 -3.74
CA ASP A 162 21.35 12.11 -3.27
C ASP A 162 19.98 11.88 -2.62
N ALA A 163 19.50 10.61 -2.59
CA ALA A 163 18.23 10.28 -1.97
C ALA A 163 18.29 10.52 -0.44
N PRO A 164 17.29 11.19 0.15
CA PRO A 164 17.28 11.46 1.59
C PRO A 164 17.12 10.16 2.37
N MET A 165 18.10 9.84 3.22
CA MET A 165 18.09 8.65 4.08
C MET A 165 17.95 9.07 5.55
N PRO A 166 17.07 8.47 6.34
CA PRO A 166 16.15 7.37 6.02
C PRO A 166 14.93 7.79 5.21
N ALA A 167 14.51 9.05 5.24
CA ALA A 167 13.41 9.60 4.45
C ALA A 167 13.34 11.13 4.56
N SER A 168 12.74 11.79 3.57
CA SER A 168 12.36 13.20 3.69
C SER A 168 11.12 13.31 4.57
N LEU A 169 11.30 13.79 5.81
CA LEU A 169 10.24 13.96 6.78
C LEU A 169 9.67 15.37 6.72
N LYS A 170 8.35 15.47 6.89
CA LYS A 170 7.68 16.76 7.05
C LYS A 170 8.11 17.38 8.37
N GLU A 171 8.60 18.63 8.35
CA GLU A 171 8.90 19.39 9.55
C GLU A 171 7.65 19.53 10.41
N LYS A 172 7.78 19.25 11.71
CA LYS A 172 6.69 19.48 12.67
C LYS A 172 6.55 20.98 12.86
N SER A 173 5.41 21.57 12.49
CA SER A 173 5.11 22.96 12.79
C SER A 173 5.21 23.20 14.30
N PRO A 174 5.79 24.34 14.77
CA PRO A 174 6.04 24.59 16.19
C PRO A 174 4.78 24.58 17.08
N GLU A 175 3.59 24.79 16.51
CA GLU A 175 2.32 24.73 17.24
C GLU A 175 1.95 23.37 17.85
N SER A 176 2.57 22.29 17.40
CA SER A 176 2.30 20.93 17.93
C SER A 176 3.13 20.58 19.16
N VAL A 177 4.11 21.39 19.54
CA VAL A 177 5.02 21.13 20.66
C VAL A 177 4.50 21.69 21.98
N GLU A 178 3.70 22.76 21.98
CA GLU A 178 3.25 23.44 23.22
C GLU A 178 2.12 22.72 23.99
N LYS A 179 1.49 21.67 23.42
CA LYS A 179 0.40 20.93 24.12
C LYS A 179 0.83 19.69 24.89
N LYS A 180 2.11 19.54 25.23
CA LYS A 180 2.61 18.38 25.99
C LYS A 180 3.50 18.77 27.19
N GLN A 181 3.04 19.70 28.04
CA GLN A 181 3.52 19.71 29.42
C GLN A 181 2.55 18.85 30.26
N PRO A 182 3.02 17.79 30.93
CA PRO A 182 2.19 17.09 31.90
C PRO A 182 1.98 18.02 33.10
N GLU A 183 0.72 18.33 33.41
CA GLU A 183 0.37 18.95 34.71
C GLU A 183 0.90 18.02 35.80
N VAL A 184 1.90 18.53 36.51
CA VAL A 184 2.39 17.96 37.75
C VAL A 184 1.28 18.22 38.80
N ARG A 185 0.50 17.18 39.09
CA ARG A 185 -0.40 17.21 40.25
C ARG A 185 0.44 17.21 41.50
N THR A 186 0.52 18.35 42.18
CA THR A 186 1.05 18.47 43.54
C THR A 186 0.18 17.63 44.48
N PRO A 187 0.76 16.85 45.40
CA PRO A 187 0.00 16.12 46.40
C PRO A 187 -0.58 17.12 47.42
N VAL A 188 -1.89 17.05 47.60
CA VAL A 188 -2.59 17.76 48.67
C VAL A 188 -2.24 17.05 49.99
N THR A 189 -1.58 17.78 50.86
CA THR A 189 -1.25 17.41 52.22
C THR A 189 -2.55 17.28 53.03
N GLU A 190 -2.79 16.12 53.58
CA GLU A 190 -3.76 15.92 54.66
C GLU A 190 -3.28 16.64 55.93
N SER A 191 -4.08 17.56 56.46
CA SER A 191 -3.97 18.03 57.83
C SER A 191 -5.18 17.62 58.64
N SER A 192 -4.89 16.83 59.65
CA SER A 192 -5.71 16.37 60.74
C SER A 192 -6.36 17.48 61.56
N ALA A 193 -7.59 17.28 62.05
CA ALA A 193 -8.05 17.65 63.41
C ALA A 193 -9.51 17.17 63.57
N SER A 194 -9.71 16.14 64.35
CA SER A 194 -10.16 16.05 65.74
C SER A 194 -11.61 16.48 66.05
N GLU A 195 -12.34 15.50 66.52
CA GLU A 195 -13.34 15.49 67.62
C GLU A 195 -14.48 16.52 67.66
N LYS A 196 -15.71 15.99 67.63
CA LYS A 196 -16.59 16.07 68.83
C LYS A 196 -17.82 15.17 68.70
N VAL A 197 -17.88 14.28 69.65
CA VAL A 197 -19.06 13.52 70.13
C VAL A 197 -20.12 14.48 70.63
N LYS A 198 -21.37 14.24 70.33
CA LYS A 198 -22.50 14.43 71.28
C LYS A 198 -23.68 13.60 70.86
N ASP A 199 -24.06 12.79 71.79
CA ASP A 199 -25.31 12.10 71.98
C ASP A 199 -26.51 13.06 71.93
N ASP A 200 -27.66 12.65 71.47
CA ASP A 200 -28.89 12.56 72.24
C ASP A 200 -30.07 12.04 71.41
N GLU A 201 -30.69 11.08 71.97
CA GLU A 201 -32.07 10.61 72.04
C GLU A 201 -33.19 11.35 71.30
N SER A 202 -33.96 10.67 70.56
CA SER A 202 -35.38 10.37 70.75
C SER A 202 -35.89 9.50 69.62
#